data_1e6ec29dfdf7d1c2590084ca3ad70093
#
_entry.id   1e6ec29dfdf7d1c2590084ca3ad70093
#
_cell.length_a   1.000
_cell.length_b   1.000
_cell.length_c   1.000
_cell.angle_alpha   90.00
_cell.angle_beta   90.00
_cell.angle_gamma   90.00
#
_symmetry.space_group_name_H-M   'P 1'
#
loop_
_entity.id
_entity.type
_entity.pdbx_description
1 polymer ?
#
loop_
_entity_poly.entity_id
_entity_poly.type
_entity_poly.pdbx_seq_one_letter_code
_entity_poly.pdbx_strand_id
1 'polypeptide(L)'
;MNQRNNNKPNRPNNAPRSKPVAPVRSVSRGAAIRAQKRSQEDAHRIASQYSTASLQQPKLEKRANHIDDSPRLKIIGLGGMDGGGSKNTLLVEYMNDAIVLDCGNDLGVDLPGINYGIADMTYLESIKHKLRAYVITHGHLDHIGALPHIVPKYPAPIYGSKFTIGRVEEIFGNFGLPMPEGFELKTVTMNENTHERLKIG
;
A
#
# COMPACT_ATOMS: atom_id res chain seq x y z
N MET A 1 -76.72 -26.60 -15.23
CA MET A 1 -76.69 -25.15 -15.40
C MET A 1 -75.24 -24.65 -15.17
N ASN A 2 -74.63 -24.23 -16.28
CA ASN A 2 -73.23 -23.79 -16.40
C ASN A 2 -73.09 -22.36 -15.98
N GLN A 3 -72.22 -22.04 -15.10
CA GLN A 3 -71.68 -20.69 -15.00
C GLN A 3 -70.15 -20.73 -14.97
N ARG A 4 -69.51 -20.33 -16.08
CA ARG A 4 -68.08 -20.08 -16.21
C ARG A 4 -67.78 -18.73 -15.61
N ASN A 5 -66.94 -18.68 -14.56
CA ASN A 5 -66.37 -17.47 -14.02
C ASN A 5 -65.04 -17.21 -14.73
N ASN A 6 -65.04 -16.19 -15.62
CA ASN A 6 -63.87 -15.62 -16.25
C ASN A 6 -63.25 -14.58 -15.31
N ASN A 7 -62.21 -14.90 -14.55
CA ASN A 7 -61.38 -13.93 -13.83
C ASN A 7 -60.03 -13.81 -14.55
N LYS A 8 -59.87 -12.80 -15.39
CA LYS A 8 -58.58 -12.38 -15.94
C LYS A 8 -57.90 -11.43 -14.88
N PRO A 9 -56.63 -11.68 -14.49
CA PRO A 9 -55.91 -10.73 -13.65
C PRO A 9 -55.46 -9.52 -14.46
N ASN A 10 -55.82 -8.33 -13.95
CA ASN A 10 -55.41 -7.04 -14.43
C ASN A 10 -53.91 -6.85 -14.20
N ARG A 11 -53.09 -6.78 -15.27
CA ARG A 11 -51.70 -6.39 -15.18
C ARG A 11 -51.59 -4.87 -15.16
N PRO A 12 -50.93 -4.23 -14.22
CA PRO A 12 -50.60 -2.81 -14.32
C PRO A 12 -49.48 -2.60 -15.35
N ASN A 13 -49.84 -1.85 -16.39
CA ASN A 13 -48.97 -1.41 -17.46
C ASN A 13 -48.24 -0.15 -17.01
N ASN A 14 -47.07 -0.29 -16.32
CA ASN A 14 -46.18 0.83 -16.09
C ASN A 14 -44.72 0.32 -15.98
N ALA A 15 -44.17 -0.12 -17.13
CA ALA A 15 -42.74 -0.22 -17.32
C ALA A 15 -42.27 1.07 -18.01
N PRO A 16 -41.24 1.77 -17.46
CA PRO A 16 -40.69 2.93 -18.15
C PRO A 16 -40.07 2.51 -19.47
N ARG A 17 -40.51 3.12 -20.55
CA ARG A 17 -39.90 2.93 -21.90
C ARG A 17 -38.43 3.34 -21.83
N SER A 18 -37.53 2.39 -22.00
CA SER A 18 -36.12 2.66 -22.22
C SER A 18 -35.93 3.53 -23.46
N LYS A 19 -35.27 4.67 -23.28
CA LYS A 19 -34.89 5.54 -24.41
C LYS A 19 -33.98 4.75 -25.35
N PRO A 20 -34.13 4.87 -26.69
CA PRO A 20 -33.25 4.20 -27.61
C PRO A 20 -31.82 4.69 -27.42
N VAL A 21 -30.89 3.76 -27.17
CA VAL A 21 -29.47 4.03 -27.09
C VAL A 21 -29.02 4.43 -28.50
N ALA A 22 -28.43 5.62 -28.60
CA ALA A 22 -27.88 6.09 -29.85
C ALA A 22 -26.80 5.10 -30.35
N PRO A 23 -26.72 4.84 -31.66
CA PRO A 23 -25.75 3.90 -32.22
C PRO A 23 -24.33 4.42 -31.92
N VAL A 24 -23.52 3.56 -31.28
CA VAL A 24 -22.10 3.82 -31.05
C VAL A 24 -21.46 3.98 -32.45
N ARG A 25 -20.98 5.18 -32.76
CA ARG A 25 -20.26 5.43 -34.03
C ARG A 25 -19.04 4.50 -34.06
N SER A 26 -19.02 3.59 -35.00
CA SER A 26 -17.86 2.72 -35.25
C SER A 26 -16.68 3.61 -35.68
N VAL A 27 -15.64 3.62 -34.88
CA VAL A 27 -14.38 4.30 -35.21
C VAL A 27 -13.73 3.52 -36.37
N SER A 28 -13.43 4.18 -37.48
CA SER A 28 -12.78 3.51 -38.61
C SER A 28 -11.42 2.95 -38.16
N ARG A 29 -11.04 1.76 -38.68
CA ARG A 29 -9.78 1.08 -38.35
C ARG A 29 -8.56 2.01 -38.48
N GLY A 30 -8.57 2.93 -39.47
CA GLY A 30 -7.51 3.93 -39.64
C GLY A 30 -7.50 5.03 -38.60
N ALA A 31 -8.63 5.36 -37.96
CA ALA A 31 -8.70 6.32 -36.87
C ALA A 31 -8.18 5.69 -35.54
N ALA A 32 -8.50 4.43 -35.33
CA ALA A 32 -7.98 3.68 -34.15
C ALA A 32 -6.45 3.53 -34.19
N ILE A 33 -5.89 3.18 -35.37
CA ILE A 33 -4.43 3.07 -35.55
C ILE A 33 -3.75 4.42 -35.35
N ARG A 34 -4.33 5.53 -35.86
CA ARG A 34 -3.78 6.87 -35.63
C ARG A 34 -3.84 7.30 -34.17
N ALA A 35 -4.90 6.97 -33.44
CA ALA A 35 -5.03 7.26 -32.03
C ALA A 35 -3.99 6.47 -31.20
N GLN A 36 -3.79 5.20 -31.53
CA GLN A 36 -2.79 4.35 -30.87
C GLN A 36 -1.36 4.84 -31.11
N LYS A 37 -1.04 5.28 -32.34
CA LYS A 37 0.28 5.84 -32.66
C LYS A 37 0.55 7.15 -31.90
N ARG A 38 -0.43 8.07 -31.83
CA ARG A 38 -0.32 9.30 -31.03
C ARG A 38 -0.12 9.02 -29.56
N SER A 39 -0.86 8.06 -29.00
CA SER A 39 -0.69 7.66 -27.60
C SER A 39 0.71 7.12 -27.29
N GLN A 40 1.30 6.35 -28.23
CA GLN A 40 2.68 5.86 -28.08
C GLN A 40 3.72 6.99 -28.21
N GLU A 41 3.53 7.93 -29.12
CA GLU A 41 4.42 9.09 -29.28
C GLU A 41 4.37 10.02 -28.06
N ASP A 42 3.16 10.23 -27.50
CA ASP A 42 2.99 11.02 -26.28
C ASP A 42 3.61 10.32 -25.04
N ALA A 43 3.44 9.01 -24.91
CA ALA A 43 4.06 8.23 -23.86
C ALA A 43 5.59 8.28 -23.95
N HIS A 44 6.15 8.19 -25.18
CA HIS A 44 7.59 8.28 -25.39
C HIS A 44 8.14 9.67 -25.05
N ARG A 45 7.39 10.75 -25.41
CA ARG A 45 7.75 12.12 -25.09
C ARG A 45 7.72 12.38 -23.57
N ILE A 46 6.70 11.87 -22.88
CA ILE A 46 6.59 11.95 -21.43
C ILE A 46 7.76 11.20 -20.78
N ALA A 47 8.02 9.96 -21.19
CA ALA A 47 9.12 9.16 -20.66
C ALA A 47 10.49 9.83 -20.86
N SER A 48 10.71 10.46 -22.02
CA SER A 48 11.98 11.19 -22.29
C SER A 48 12.14 12.44 -21.43
N GLN A 49 11.05 13.16 -21.13
CA GLN A 49 11.08 14.31 -20.22
C GLN A 49 11.43 13.90 -18.78
N TYR A 50 10.90 12.78 -18.31
CA TYR A 50 11.22 12.27 -16.98
C TYR A 50 12.63 11.65 -16.91
N SER A 51 13.12 11.02 -17.96
CA SER A 51 14.47 10.44 -17.97
C SER A 51 15.57 11.53 -17.98
N THR A 52 15.35 12.68 -18.61
CA THR A 52 16.30 13.80 -18.59
C THR A 52 16.26 14.61 -17.30
N ALA A 53 15.11 14.74 -16.66
CA ALA A 53 14.99 15.40 -15.35
C ALA A 53 15.63 14.58 -14.22
N SER A 54 15.62 13.25 -14.33
CA SER A 54 16.21 12.32 -13.35
C SER A 54 17.75 12.31 -13.37
N LEU A 55 18.37 12.75 -14.47
CA LEU A 55 19.84 12.71 -14.60
C LEU A 55 20.57 13.93 -14.04
N GLN A 56 19.85 14.98 -13.66
CA GLN A 56 20.41 16.07 -12.89
C GLN A 56 20.23 15.82 -11.39
N GLN A 57 20.81 14.77 -10.88
CA GLN A 57 21.01 14.67 -9.44
C GLN A 57 21.82 15.91 -9.01
N PRO A 58 21.31 16.73 -8.06
CA PRO A 58 22.12 17.78 -7.49
C PRO A 58 23.41 17.12 -7.00
N LYS A 59 24.57 17.63 -7.44
CA LYS A 59 25.85 17.23 -6.84
C LYS A 59 25.68 17.44 -5.33
N LEU A 60 25.49 16.35 -4.61
CA LEU A 60 25.60 16.33 -3.16
C LEU A 60 27.05 16.74 -2.90
N GLU A 61 27.26 18.03 -2.63
CA GLU A 61 28.50 18.45 -2.03
C GLU A 61 28.73 17.56 -0.83
N LYS A 62 29.86 16.87 -0.81
CA LYS A 62 30.30 16.09 0.34
C LYS A 62 30.43 17.08 1.50
N ARG A 63 29.32 17.32 2.21
CA ARG A 63 29.40 17.95 3.52
C ARG A 63 30.34 17.07 4.31
N ALA A 64 31.47 17.63 4.71
CA ALA A 64 32.39 16.96 5.61
C ALA A 64 31.55 16.37 6.73
N ASN A 65 31.51 15.03 6.80
CA ASN A 65 30.78 14.31 7.81
C ASN A 65 31.47 14.62 9.16
N HIS A 66 31.10 15.75 9.76
CA HIS A 66 31.26 15.89 11.18
C HIS A 66 30.27 14.89 11.75
N ILE A 67 30.74 13.72 12.11
CA ILE A 67 29.96 12.71 12.87
C ILE A 67 29.70 13.39 14.20
N ASP A 68 28.57 14.03 14.30
CA ASP A 68 28.07 14.58 15.54
C ASP A 68 27.47 13.39 16.29
N ASP A 69 28.23 12.86 17.23
CA ASP A 69 27.86 11.74 18.12
C ASP A 69 26.75 12.11 19.12
N SER A 70 26.19 13.31 19.01
CA SER A 70 25.07 13.70 19.88
C SER A 70 23.85 12.80 19.63
N PRO A 71 23.13 12.40 20.69
CA PRO A 71 21.92 11.61 20.56
C PRO A 71 20.89 12.36 19.68
N ARG A 72 20.52 11.78 18.55
CA ARG A 72 19.55 12.35 17.62
C ARG A 72 18.40 11.38 17.39
N LEU A 73 17.19 11.89 17.52
CA LEU A 73 15.99 11.22 17.03
C LEU A 73 15.88 11.49 15.52
N LYS A 74 15.83 10.42 14.71
CA LYS A 74 15.54 10.50 13.28
C LYS A 74 14.16 9.91 13.01
N ILE A 75 13.36 10.63 12.27
CA ILE A 75 12.06 10.17 11.76
C ILE A 75 12.14 10.22 10.24
N ILE A 76 12.01 9.06 9.59
CA ILE A 76 12.26 8.89 8.17
C ILE A 76 11.05 8.23 7.52
N GLY A 77 10.39 8.93 6.59
CA GLY A 77 9.36 8.32 5.75
C GLY A 77 10.02 7.42 4.70
N LEU A 78 9.82 6.12 4.79
CA LEU A 78 10.24 5.16 3.77
C LEU A 78 9.19 5.06 2.66
N GLY A 79 7.92 5.29 2.99
CA GLY A 79 6.79 5.35 2.07
C GLY A 79 5.63 6.15 2.65
N GLY A 80 4.57 6.37 1.87
CA GLY A 80 3.34 7.04 2.32
C GLY A 80 3.39 8.57 2.34
N MET A 81 4.47 9.20 1.87
CA MET A 81 4.66 10.65 1.90
C MET A 81 4.30 11.32 0.57
N ASP A 82 3.65 10.60 -0.32
CA ASP A 82 3.30 11.04 -1.68
C ASP A 82 1.87 11.62 -1.79
N GLY A 83 1.12 11.65 -0.69
CA GLY A 83 -0.28 12.09 -0.66
C GLY A 83 -1.28 11.05 -1.19
N GLY A 84 -0.81 9.90 -1.65
CA GLY A 84 -1.66 8.82 -2.17
C GLY A 84 -2.26 7.91 -1.09
N GLY A 85 -1.84 8.05 0.17
CA GLY A 85 -2.35 7.25 1.27
C GLY A 85 -2.00 5.76 1.16
N SER A 86 -0.89 5.43 0.50
CA SER A 86 -0.44 4.05 0.28
C SER A 86 0.98 3.85 0.78
N LYS A 87 1.43 2.60 0.94
CA LYS A 87 2.81 2.26 1.38
C LYS A 87 3.22 2.93 2.69
N ASN A 88 2.27 3.15 3.61
CA ASN A 88 2.57 3.84 4.86
C ASN A 88 3.65 3.07 5.63
N THR A 89 4.84 3.67 5.72
CA THR A 89 6.00 3.08 6.38
C THR A 89 6.91 4.19 6.90
N LEU A 90 6.97 4.31 8.20
CA LEU A 90 7.77 5.33 8.89
C LEU A 90 8.83 4.65 9.76
N LEU A 91 10.06 5.07 9.65
CA LEU A 91 11.15 4.61 10.49
C LEU A 91 11.46 5.65 11.54
N VAL A 92 11.55 5.21 12.80
CA VAL A 92 11.99 6.01 13.92
C VAL A 92 13.30 5.41 14.46
N GLU A 93 14.39 6.14 14.35
CA GLU A 93 15.73 5.72 14.82
C GLU A 93 16.23 6.64 15.91
N TYR A 94 16.69 6.06 16.99
CA TYR A 94 17.38 6.77 18.08
C TYR A 94 18.60 5.97 18.53
N MET A 95 19.77 6.53 18.34
CA MET A 95 21.06 5.87 18.69
C MET A 95 21.19 4.46 18.07
N ASN A 96 21.11 3.42 18.90
CA ASN A 96 21.27 2.02 18.50
C ASN A 96 19.94 1.27 18.36
N ASP A 97 18.82 1.96 18.49
CA ASP A 97 17.50 1.39 18.43
C ASP A 97 16.69 2.02 17.27
N ALA A 98 15.94 1.19 16.59
CA ALA A 98 15.03 1.62 15.54
C ALA A 98 13.74 0.82 15.60
N ILE A 99 12.63 1.48 15.31
CA ILE A 99 11.33 0.85 15.12
C ILE A 99 10.73 1.27 13.78
N VAL A 100 9.97 0.39 13.17
CA VAL A 100 9.16 0.70 11.99
C VAL A 100 7.72 0.87 12.42
N LEU A 101 7.13 2.03 12.12
CA LEU A 101 5.70 2.30 12.30
C LEU A 101 5.01 2.04 10.98
N ASP A 102 4.09 1.08 10.98
CA ASP A 102 3.42 0.53 9.82
C ASP A 102 4.36 -0.04 8.75
N CYS A 103 3.85 -0.89 7.88
CA CYS A 103 4.59 -1.50 6.79
C CYS A 103 3.60 -1.87 5.68
N GLY A 104 3.16 -0.85 4.98
CA GLY A 104 2.07 -0.93 4.02
C GLY A 104 2.52 -1.22 2.59
N ASN A 105 1.56 -1.65 1.77
CA ASN A 105 1.74 -1.78 0.34
C ASN A 105 0.92 -0.74 -0.44
N ASP A 106 1.29 -0.55 -1.69
CA ASP A 106 0.55 0.23 -2.67
C ASP A 106 -0.25 -0.71 -3.56
N LEU A 107 -1.56 -0.57 -3.52
CA LEU A 107 -2.50 -1.35 -4.35
C LEU A 107 -2.81 -0.67 -5.68
N GLY A 108 -2.39 0.59 -5.85
CA GLY A 108 -2.68 1.41 -7.04
C GLY A 108 -1.64 1.28 -8.16
N VAL A 109 -0.76 0.29 -8.13
CA VAL A 109 0.27 0.12 -9.17
C VAL A 109 -0.36 -0.48 -10.42
N ASP A 110 -0.62 0.37 -11.42
CA ASP A 110 -1.16 -0.05 -12.73
C ASP A 110 -0.01 -0.33 -13.73
N LEU A 111 0.77 -1.37 -13.44
CA LEU A 111 1.84 -1.84 -14.31
C LEU A 111 1.64 -3.32 -14.66
N PRO A 112 1.80 -3.73 -15.93
CA PRO A 112 1.66 -5.11 -16.33
C PRO A 112 2.57 -6.06 -15.53
N GLY A 113 1.98 -7.05 -14.87
CA GLY A 113 2.71 -8.05 -14.08
C GLY A 113 3.12 -7.60 -12.68
N ILE A 114 2.72 -6.40 -12.24
CA ILE A 114 2.95 -5.89 -10.89
C ILE A 114 1.60 -5.76 -10.20
N ASN A 115 1.42 -6.44 -9.08
CA ASN A 115 0.17 -6.43 -8.33
C ASN A 115 0.13 -5.37 -7.22
N TYR A 116 1.30 -4.96 -6.71
CA TYR A 116 1.44 -3.93 -5.68
C TYR A 116 2.88 -3.44 -5.57
N GLY A 117 3.08 -2.26 -4.97
CA GLY A 117 4.37 -1.69 -4.62
C GLY A 117 4.63 -1.75 -3.11
N ILE A 118 5.88 -1.70 -2.72
CA ILE A 118 6.30 -1.56 -1.32
C ILE A 118 7.23 -0.35 -1.18
N ALA A 119 7.42 0.11 0.06
CA ALA A 119 8.37 1.17 0.36
C ALA A 119 9.82 0.77 0.06
N ASP A 120 10.70 1.74 -0.21
CA ASP A 120 12.13 1.51 -0.37
C ASP A 120 12.78 1.22 1.00
N MET A 121 13.27 0.01 1.17
CA MET A 121 13.90 -0.46 2.42
C MET A 121 15.43 -0.31 2.44
N THR A 122 16.03 0.38 1.48
CA THR A 122 17.49 0.54 1.39
C THR A 122 18.09 1.13 2.66
N TYR A 123 17.42 2.12 3.26
CA TYR A 123 17.90 2.68 4.52
C TYR A 123 17.79 1.67 5.68
N LEU A 124 16.68 0.95 5.78
CA LEU A 124 16.50 -0.10 6.80
C LEU A 124 17.56 -1.20 6.67
N GLU A 125 17.93 -1.59 5.45
CA GLU A 125 19.03 -2.54 5.21
C GLU A 125 20.33 -2.08 5.89
N SER A 126 20.65 -0.79 5.79
CA SER A 126 21.88 -0.23 6.35
C SER A 126 21.93 -0.25 7.89
N ILE A 127 20.75 -0.24 8.55
CA ILE A 127 20.61 -0.19 10.01
C ILE A 127 19.85 -1.39 10.59
N LYS A 128 19.69 -2.48 9.85
CA LYS A 128 18.89 -3.65 10.27
C LYS A 128 19.26 -4.20 11.65
N HIS A 129 20.52 -4.08 12.04
CA HIS A 129 21.01 -4.48 13.37
C HIS A 129 20.42 -3.66 14.52
N LYS A 130 19.86 -2.49 14.24
CA LYS A 130 19.19 -1.62 15.22
C LYS A 130 17.69 -1.88 15.31
N LEU A 131 17.11 -2.64 14.36
CA LEU A 131 15.67 -2.86 14.33
C LEU A 131 15.21 -3.67 15.54
N ARG A 132 14.27 -3.10 16.31
CA ARG A 132 13.72 -3.70 17.53
C ARG A 132 12.30 -4.19 17.34
N ALA A 133 11.51 -3.51 16.53
CA ALA A 133 10.11 -3.86 16.36
C ALA A 133 9.47 -3.22 15.12
N TYR A 134 8.36 -3.82 14.70
CA TYR A 134 7.31 -3.19 13.93
C TYR A 134 6.16 -2.84 14.88
N VAL A 135 5.66 -1.61 14.80
CA VAL A 135 4.52 -1.15 15.59
C VAL A 135 3.43 -0.76 14.61
N ILE A 136 2.32 -1.49 14.64
CA ILE A 136 1.27 -1.36 13.66
C ILE A 136 0.08 -0.61 14.25
N THR A 137 -0.31 0.47 13.59
CA THR A 137 -1.40 1.32 14.02
C THR A 137 -2.76 0.65 13.85
N HIS A 138 -3.01 0.06 12.67
CA HIS A 138 -4.24 -0.66 12.38
C HIS A 138 -4.09 -1.63 11.19
N GLY A 139 -5.11 -2.45 10.94
CA GLY A 139 -5.06 -3.62 10.04
C GLY A 139 -5.42 -3.37 8.58
N HIS A 140 -5.32 -2.17 8.03
CA HIS A 140 -5.51 -1.93 6.60
C HIS A 140 -4.25 -2.29 5.79
N LEU A 141 -4.43 -2.69 4.52
CA LEU A 141 -3.34 -3.19 3.68
C LEU A 141 -2.27 -2.14 3.39
N ASP A 142 -2.64 -0.88 3.28
CA ASP A 142 -1.71 0.25 3.13
C ASP A 142 -0.88 0.51 4.39
N HIS A 143 -1.13 -0.22 5.50
CA HIS A 143 -0.38 -0.21 6.76
C HIS A 143 0.27 -1.55 7.12
N ILE A 144 -0.24 -2.69 6.62
CA ILE A 144 0.29 -4.01 6.96
C ILE A 144 0.70 -4.85 5.75
N GLY A 145 0.29 -4.47 4.54
CA GLY A 145 0.34 -5.33 3.37
C GLY A 145 1.75 -5.69 2.88
N ALA A 146 2.79 -4.94 3.27
CA ALA A 146 4.16 -5.26 2.92
C ALA A 146 4.86 -6.18 3.93
N LEU A 147 4.29 -6.40 5.12
CA LEU A 147 4.89 -7.23 6.18
C LEU A 147 5.34 -8.62 5.70
N PRO A 148 4.53 -9.39 4.91
CA PRO A 148 4.94 -10.71 4.43
C PRO A 148 6.22 -10.70 3.58
N HIS A 149 6.54 -9.57 2.95
CA HIS A 149 7.74 -9.43 2.09
C HIS A 149 8.94 -8.83 2.82
N ILE A 150 8.68 -8.04 3.87
CA ILE A 150 9.70 -7.28 4.57
C ILE A 150 10.22 -8.04 5.80
N VAL A 151 9.30 -8.57 6.62
CA VAL A 151 9.67 -9.24 7.87
C VAL A 151 10.60 -10.45 7.69
N PRO A 152 10.46 -11.29 6.64
CA PRO A 152 11.43 -12.38 6.42
C PRO A 152 12.86 -11.89 6.16
N LYS A 153 13.02 -10.67 5.65
CA LYS A 153 14.34 -10.06 5.38
C LYS A 153 14.88 -9.30 6.60
N TYR A 154 13.99 -8.73 7.38
CA TYR A 154 14.30 -7.89 8.55
C TYR A 154 13.47 -8.36 9.73
N PRO A 155 13.79 -9.52 10.33
CA PRO A 155 12.97 -10.11 11.38
C PRO A 155 13.02 -9.26 12.66
N ALA A 156 11.84 -8.93 13.19
CA ALA A 156 11.65 -8.27 14.45
C ALA A 156 10.20 -8.49 14.92
N PRO A 157 9.91 -8.44 16.24
CA PRO A 157 8.55 -8.57 16.76
C PRO A 157 7.59 -7.54 16.18
N ILE A 158 6.33 -7.97 15.94
CA ILE A 158 5.24 -7.07 15.53
C ILE A 158 4.33 -6.78 16.72
N TYR A 159 4.10 -5.52 16.99
CA TYR A 159 3.20 -5.03 18.03
C TYR A 159 1.95 -4.41 17.38
N GLY A 160 0.78 -4.77 17.88
CA GLY A 160 -0.49 -4.19 17.40
C GLY A 160 -1.66 -4.53 18.31
N SER A 161 -2.83 -3.97 18.05
CA SER A 161 -4.05 -4.38 18.72
C SER A 161 -4.38 -5.84 18.41
N LYS A 162 -5.20 -6.48 19.23
CA LYS A 162 -5.64 -7.87 18.99
C LYS A 162 -6.24 -8.05 17.58
N PHE A 163 -7.06 -7.09 17.14
CA PHE A 163 -7.64 -7.11 15.80
C PHE A 163 -6.57 -6.99 14.71
N THR A 164 -5.63 -6.05 14.88
CA THR A 164 -4.52 -5.83 13.94
C THR A 164 -3.65 -7.08 13.81
N ILE A 165 -3.32 -7.73 14.92
CA ILE A 165 -2.51 -8.96 14.92
C ILE A 165 -3.23 -10.07 14.16
N GLY A 166 -4.54 -10.28 14.38
CA GLY A 166 -5.33 -11.24 13.60
C GLY A 166 -5.31 -10.95 12.09
N ARG A 167 -5.33 -9.68 11.69
CA ARG A 167 -5.19 -9.28 10.27
C ARG A 167 -3.80 -9.57 9.74
N VAL A 168 -2.76 -9.38 10.53
CA VAL A 168 -1.37 -9.73 10.15
C VAL A 168 -1.24 -11.23 9.93
N GLU A 169 -1.77 -12.06 10.83
CA GLU A 169 -1.78 -13.52 10.67
C GLU A 169 -2.48 -13.94 9.38
N GLU A 170 -3.63 -13.33 9.10
CA GLU A 170 -4.41 -13.61 7.88
C GLU A 170 -3.62 -13.30 6.61
N ILE A 171 -2.95 -12.15 6.53
CA ILE A 171 -2.20 -11.80 5.31
C ILE A 171 -0.99 -12.70 5.11
N PHE A 172 -0.27 -13.11 6.16
CA PHE A 172 0.81 -14.10 6.03
C PHE A 172 0.26 -15.43 5.49
N GLY A 173 -0.89 -15.91 6.00
CA GLY A 173 -1.57 -17.10 5.51
C GLY A 173 -1.96 -17.01 4.04
N ASN A 174 -2.49 -15.87 3.60
CA ASN A 174 -2.93 -15.65 2.22
C ASN A 174 -1.75 -15.66 1.21
N PHE A 175 -0.56 -15.24 1.63
CA PHE A 175 0.64 -15.31 0.81
C PHE A 175 1.32 -16.68 0.85
N GLY A 176 0.83 -17.63 1.67
CA GLY A 176 1.46 -18.95 1.85
C GLY A 176 2.88 -18.86 2.39
N LEU A 177 3.23 -17.73 3.01
CA LEU A 177 4.53 -17.51 3.60
C LEU A 177 4.48 -17.95 5.07
N PRO A 178 5.37 -18.87 5.48
CA PRO A 178 5.47 -19.23 6.89
C PRO A 178 5.91 -18.00 7.69
N MET A 179 5.37 -17.86 8.87
CA MET A 179 5.92 -16.91 9.83
C MET A 179 7.38 -17.30 10.11
N PRO A 180 8.33 -16.36 10.04
CA PRO A 180 9.73 -16.66 10.33
C PRO A 180 9.89 -17.28 11.72
N GLU A 181 10.78 -18.27 11.85
CA GLU A 181 11.11 -18.86 13.18
C GLU A 181 11.60 -17.77 14.15
N GLY A 182 11.11 -17.81 15.38
CA GLY A 182 11.44 -16.81 16.41
C GLY A 182 10.70 -15.48 16.26
N PHE A 183 9.76 -15.42 15.33
CA PHE A 183 8.94 -14.25 15.13
C PHE A 183 7.84 -14.14 16.19
N GLU A 184 7.74 -12.99 16.82
CA GLU A 184 6.77 -12.76 17.89
C GLU A 184 5.69 -11.76 17.47
N LEU A 185 4.43 -12.19 17.56
CA LEU A 185 3.28 -11.30 17.50
C LEU A 185 2.88 -10.90 18.92
N LYS A 186 2.92 -9.60 19.21
CA LYS A 186 2.63 -9.06 20.54
C LYS A 186 1.39 -8.20 20.51
N THR A 187 0.35 -8.64 21.19
CA THR A 187 -0.87 -7.86 21.36
C THR A 187 -0.66 -6.77 22.40
N VAL A 188 -0.93 -5.53 21.98
CA VAL A 188 -0.98 -4.38 22.89
C VAL A 188 -2.44 -4.14 23.28
N THR A 189 -2.73 -4.18 24.57
CA THR A 189 -4.04 -3.84 25.09
C THR A 189 -4.01 -2.38 25.53
N MET A 190 -4.84 -1.55 24.90
CA MET A 190 -5.06 -0.17 25.35
C MET A 190 -5.98 -0.22 26.57
N ASN A 191 -5.50 0.23 27.69
CA ASN A 191 -6.35 0.52 28.85
C ASN A 191 -6.47 2.03 28.97
N GLU A 192 -7.68 2.56 28.83
CA GLU A 192 -7.96 4.00 28.87
C GLU A 192 -7.53 4.66 30.19
N ASN A 193 -7.35 3.85 31.25
CA ASN A 193 -7.01 4.32 32.59
C ASN A 193 -5.52 4.13 32.97
N THR A 194 -4.72 3.44 32.14
CA THR A 194 -3.31 3.20 32.41
C THR A 194 -2.46 3.61 31.22
N HIS A 195 -1.60 4.61 31.42
CA HIS A 195 -0.56 4.96 30.45
C HIS A 195 0.63 4.00 30.62
N GLU A 196 0.41 2.71 30.39
CA GLU A 196 1.50 1.74 30.45
C GLU A 196 2.46 1.98 29.27
N ARG A 197 3.73 2.10 29.60
CA ARG A 197 4.78 2.22 28.59
C ARG A 197 5.11 0.82 28.07
N LEU A 198 4.92 0.61 26.77
CA LEU A 198 5.38 -0.59 26.11
C LEU A 198 6.92 -0.56 26.05
N LYS A 199 7.59 -1.52 26.68
CA LYS A 199 9.03 -1.73 26.53
C LYS A 199 9.27 -2.57 25.28
N ILE A 200 10.01 -2.03 24.34
CA ILE A 200 10.41 -2.69 23.09
C ILE A 200 11.92 -2.91 23.17
N GLY A 201 12.34 -4.17 23.20
CA GLY A 201 13.75 -4.57 23.30
C GLY A 201 14.23 -4.78 24.72
#